data_2b50a45227adc19dca866bd72dcb0f12
#
_entry.id   2b50a45227adc19dca866bd72dcb0f12
#
_cell.length_a   1.000
_cell.length_b   1.000
_cell.length_c   1.000
_cell.angle_alpha   90.00
_cell.angle_beta   90.00
_cell.angle_gamma   90.00
#
_symmetry.space_group_name_H-M   'P 1'
#
loop_
_entity.id
_entity.type
_entity.pdbx_description
1 polymer ?
#
loop_
_entity_poly.entity_id
_entity_poly.type
_entity_poly.pdbx_seq_one_letter_code
_entity_poly.pdbx_strand_id
1 'polypeptide(L)'
;MKPRLVSRPFVRCLLCLAGMLLCGHSLAQEAKVRTSLETQDTIWVGQKVTVVVELLVPGTFASAASFDLPDPQGVLLLPPMGHPLLSSETIDGTSYTVQRHELSAYPMRAGEQSVPAFSVRFEFKRAPMDTNTIAATLKTNSMPFTVKMPPGAENLGQVISARDLKIEETWRPEPGKENVMAGASFTCTITFTAPDVPGMMFPPFPAGQIDGLGIYTKRQLLDQTDGGSLRGERRDVVTYVCKRAGEFTIPATQYTWFDLETQQLRTTELPGQTLKVAVNPALATASGADSASVVAASRSISWWMLTGLVVAALLLLFTGKSARFRRVLADLFTLFRPLHLQPLNPTERSQQQK
;
A
#
# COMPACT_ATOMS: atom_id res chain seq x y z
N MET A 1 -87.93 42.92 -8.86
CA MET A 1 -86.59 42.52 -8.40
C MET A 1 -85.80 42.02 -9.61
N LYS A 2 -84.76 42.75 -10.05
CA LYS A 2 -83.94 42.38 -11.23
C LYS A 2 -82.65 41.68 -10.74
N PRO A 3 -82.23 40.54 -11.30
CA PRO A 3 -80.95 39.88 -10.95
C PRO A 3 -79.79 40.69 -11.56
N ARG A 4 -78.81 41.01 -10.73
CA ARG A 4 -77.53 41.62 -11.14
C ARG A 4 -76.68 40.56 -11.88
N LEU A 5 -76.46 40.80 -13.16
CA LEU A 5 -75.50 40.05 -13.95
C LEU A 5 -74.07 40.33 -13.41
N VAL A 6 -73.41 39.33 -12.90
CA VAL A 6 -72.00 39.37 -12.53
C VAL A 6 -71.18 39.49 -13.83
N SER A 7 -70.35 40.50 -13.90
CA SER A 7 -69.63 40.88 -15.11
C SER A 7 -68.66 39.79 -15.59
N ARG A 8 -68.75 39.42 -16.86
CA ARG A 8 -67.91 38.42 -17.58
C ARG A 8 -66.38 38.59 -17.46
N PRO A 9 -65.80 39.75 -17.13
CA PRO A 9 -64.34 39.85 -16.98
C PRO A 9 -63.82 39.20 -15.70
N PHE A 10 -64.59 39.11 -14.59
CA PHE A 10 -64.18 38.54 -13.33
C PHE A 10 -63.99 37.01 -13.41
N VAL A 11 -64.84 36.33 -14.18
CA VAL A 11 -64.76 34.87 -14.36
C VAL A 11 -63.56 34.49 -15.24
N ARG A 12 -63.18 35.33 -16.24
CA ARG A 12 -62.00 35.12 -17.07
C ARG A 12 -60.68 35.30 -16.29
N CYS A 13 -60.60 36.25 -15.38
CA CYS A 13 -59.41 36.40 -14.49
C CYS A 13 -59.27 35.25 -13.53
N LEU A 14 -60.38 34.72 -12.96
CA LEU A 14 -60.34 33.57 -12.04
C LEU A 14 -59.90 32.28 -12.73
N LEU A 15 -60.31 32.05 -14.00
CA LEU A 15 -59.85 30.92 -14.82
C LEU A 15 -58.39 31.05 -15.25
N CYS A 16 -57.85 32.22 -15.50
CA CYS A 16 -56.43 32.45 -15.75
C CYS A 16 -55.57 32.26 -14.47
N LEU A 17 -56.08 32.64 -13.29
CA LEU A 17 -55.38 32.42 -12.04
C LEU A 17 -55.37 30.94 -11.62
N ALA A 18 -56.44 30.21 -11.89
CA ALA A 18 -56.50 28.74 -11.66
C ALA A 18 -55.61 27.97 -12.66
N GLY A 19 -55.44 28.47 -13.87
CA GLY A 19 -54.48 27.89 -14.85
C GLY A 19 -53.02 28.10 -14.49
N MET A 20 -52.65 29.20 -13.82
CA MET A 20 -51.29 29.43 -13.33
C MET A 20 -50.91 28.59 -12.07
N LEU A 21 -51.88 28.15 -11.30
CA LEU A 21 -51.67 27.28 -10.13
C LEU A 21 -51.48 25.80 -10.53
N LEU A 22 -51.77 25.43 -11.79
CA LEU A 22 -51.52 24.11 -12.35
C LEU A 22 -50.20 24.02 -13.12
N CYS A 23 -49.35 25.06 -13.08
CA CYS A 23 -47.96 24.92 -13.49
C CYS A 23 -47.29 23.96 -12.51
N GLY A 24 -47.42 22.66 -12.83
CA GLY A 24 -46.92 21.56 -12.09
C GLY A 24 -45.46 21.83 -11.70
N HIS A 25 -45.16 21.73 -10.44
CA HIS A 25 -43.79 21.58 -9.99
C HIS A 25 -43.24 20.38 -10.74
N SER A 26 -42.54 20.63 -11.82
CA SER A 26 -41.68 19.63 -12.43
C SER A 26 -40.67 19.30 -11.34
N LEU A 27 -40.97 18.28 -10.54
CA LEU A 27 -39.99 17.70 -9.61
C LEU A 27 -38.81 17.38 -10.47
N ALA A 28 -37.79 18.21 -10.39
CA ALA A 28 -36.55 17.98 -11.12
C ALA A 28 -36.10 16.58 -10.68
N GLN A 29 -36.13 15.65 -11.63
CA GLN A 29 -35.69 14.27 -11.40
C GLN A 29 -34.22 14.32 -11.00
N GLU A 30 -33.95 14.05 -9.72
CA GLU A 30 -32.63 14.16 -9.12
C GLU A 30 -31.94 12.79 -9.07
N ALA A 31 -30.63 12.82 -9.16
CA ALA A 31 -29.84 11.63 -8.90
C ALA A 31 -29.99 11.22 -7.41
N LYS A 32 -29.96 9.92 -7.15
CA LYS A 32 -30.09 9.36 -5.80
C LYS A 32 -28.93 8.42 -5.48
N VAL A 33 -28.65 8.23 -4.19
CA VAL A 33 -27.73 7.22 -3.69
C VAL A 33 -28.41 6.36 -2.66
N ARG A 34 -28.26 5.06 -2.78
CA ARG A 34 -28.66 4.07 -1.78
C ARG A 34 -27.44 3.30 -1.32
N THR A 35 -27.40 2.95 -0.04
CA THR A 35 -26.32 2.17 0.55
C THR A 35 -26.86 1.07 1.41
N SER A 36 -26.23 -0.10 1.33
CA SER A 36 -26.56 -1.26 2.16
C SER A 36 -25.31 -2.09 2.44
N LEU A 37 -25.40 -2.94 3.46
CA LEU A 37 -24.39 -3.94 3.74
C LEU A 37 -24.93 -5.29 3.30
N GLU A 38 -24.15 -6.03 2.50
CA GLU A 38 -24.39 -7.45 2.31
C GLU A 38 -23.65 -8.22 3.39
N THR A 39 -24.41 -8.66 4.39
CA THR A 39 -23.85 -9.36 5.54
C THR A 39 -24.48 -10.74 5.67
N GLN A 40 -23.68 -11.67 6.17
CA GLN A 40 -24.19 -12.93 6.74
C GLN A 40 -24.73 -12.64 8.15
N ASP A 41 -25.42 -13.59 8.76
CA ASP A 41 -26.02 -13.45 10.10
C ASP A 41 -25.01 -13.01 11.19
N THR A 42 -23.76 -13.39 11.05
CA THR A 42 -22.67 -13.01 11.97
C THR A 42 -21.47 -12.50 11.19
N ILE A 43 -20.98 -11.32 11.56
CA ILE A 43 -19.76 -10.73 11.03
C ILE A 43 -18.62 -11.01 12.02
N TRP A 44 -17.52 -11.56 11.52
CA TRP A 44 -16.33 -11.85 12.31
C TRP A 44 -15.22 -10.80 12.08
N VAL A 45 -14.37 -10.58 13.09
CA VAL A 45 -13.15 -9.77 12.93
C VAL A 45 -12.31 -10.34 11.78
N GLY A 46 -11.85 -9.48 10.87
CA GLY A 46 -11.04 -9.86 9.70
C GLY A 46 -11.82 -10.41 8.51
N GLN A 47 -13.14 -10.58 8.62
CA GLN A 47 -14.01 -11.04 7.52
C GLN A 47 -14.33 -9.88 6.57
N LYS A 48 -14.39 -10.17 5.26
CA LYS A 48 -14.92 -9.22 4.27
C LYS A 48 -16.41 -8.97 4.48
N VAL A 49 -16.80 -7.72 4.54
CA VAL A 49 -18.18 -7.22 4.49
C VAL A 49 -18.34 -6.42 3.22
N THR A 50 -19.29 -6.76 2.38
CA THR A 50 -19.56 -6.02 1.15
C THR A 50 -20.44 -4.80 1.45
N VAL A 51 -19.92 -3.62 1.13
CA VAL A 51 -20.63 -2.35 1.19
C VAL A 51 -21.13 -2.03 -0.21
N VAL A 52 -22.44 -2.05 -0.37
CA VAL A 52 -23.11 -1.77 -1.65
C VAL A 52 -23.47 -0.30 -1.72
N VAL A 53 -23.06 0.35 -2.80
CA VAL A 53 -23.45 1.71 -3.15
C VAL A 53 -24.14 1.70 -4.50
N GLU A 54 -25.41 2.03 -4.52
CA GLU A 54 -26.21 2.15 -5.74
C GLU A 54 -26.40 3.63 -6.06
N LEU A 55 -25.98 4.02 -7.25
CA LEU A 55 -26.18 5.34 -7.82
C LEU A 55 -27.31 5.26 -8.83
N LEU A 56 -28.31 6.11 -8.68
CA LEU A 56 -29.50 6.14 -9.54
C LEU A 56 -29.56 7.48 -10.25
N VAL A 57 -29.64 7.47 -11.58
CA VAL A 57 -29.76 8.69 -12.39
C VAL A 57 -30.97 8.60 -13.32
N PRO A 58 -31.73 9.68 -13.48
CA PRO A 58 -32.80 9.74 -14.47
C PRO A 58 -32.21 10.01 -15.86
N GLY A 59 -31.62 8.97 -16.49
CA GLY A 59 -30.92 9.07 -17.76
C GLY A 59 -29.73 8.13 -17.83
N THR A 60 -28.56 8.61 -18.27
CA THR A 60 -27.36 7.79 -18.48
C THR A 60 -26.16 8.39 -17.76
N PHE A 61 -25.31 7.56 -17.16
CA PHE A 61 -24.04 8.01 -16.62
C PHE A 61 -23.09 8.49 -17.71
N ALA A 62 -22.40 9.60 -17.45
CA ALA A 62 -21.48 10.23 -18.40
C ALA A 62 -20.01 10.09 -17.96
N SER A 63 -19.75 9.79 -16.69
CA SER A 63 -18.41 9.55 -16.15
C SER A 63 -18.41 8.38 -15.16
N ALA A 64 -17.22 7.87 -14.86
CA ALA A 64 -17.03 6.95 -13.73
C ALA A 64 -17.29 7.67 -12.40
N ALA A 65 -17.83 6.94 -11.44
CA ALA A 65 -18.05 7.45 -10.09
C ALA A 65 -16.72 7.53 -9.32
N SER A 66 -16.54 8.60 -8.54
CA SER A 66 -15.42 8.83 -7.64
C SER A 66 -15.92 8.82 -6.20
N PHE A 67 -15.27 8.04 -5.33
CA PHE A 67 -15.65 7.82 -3.95
C PHE A 67 -14.65 8.51 -3.02
N ASP A 68 -15.11 9.46 -2.21
CA ASP A 68 -14.30 10.11 -1.16
C ASP A 68 -14.36 9.23 0.11
N LEU A 69 -13.63 8.12 0.11
CA LEU A 69 -13.69 7.13 1.18
C LEU A 69 -13.11 7.67 2.48
N PRO A 70 -13.82 7.51 3.62
CA PRO A 70 -13.28 7.81 4.93
C PRO A 70 -12.24 6.77 5.36
N ASP A 71 -11.44 7.10 6.37
CA ASP A 71 -10.56 6.18 7.08
C ASP A 71 -11.14 5.87 8.47
N PRO A 72 -12.12 4.95 8.58
CA PRO A 72 -12.78 4.64 9.86
C PRO A 72 -11.85 3.85 10.77
N GLN A 73 -11.80 4.26 12.05
CA GLN A 73 -11.00 3.54 13.03
C GLN A 73 -11.51 2.11 13.24
N GLY A 74 -10.65 1.12 12.97
CA GLY A 74 -10.98 -0.30 13.19
C GLY A 74 -11.72 -0.99 12.05
N VAL A 75 -11.84 -0.33 10.90
CA VAL A 75 -12.35 -0.93 9.68
C VAL A 75 -11.45 -0.53 8.52
N LEU A 76 -10.84 -1.49 7.84
CA LEU A 76 -10.18 -1.23 6.57
C LEU A 76 -11.23 -1.17 5.47
N LEU A 77 -11.40 -0.01 4.84
CA LEU A 77 -12.36 0.20 3.75
C LEU A 77 -11.60 0.35 2.43
N LEU A 78 -11.88 -0.53 1.47
CA LEU A 78 -11.27 -0.54 0.15
C LEU A 78 -12.26 -0.08 -0.93
N PRO A 79 -11.79 0.64 -1.96
CA PRO A 79 -12.62 1.08 -3.08
C PRO A 79 -13.15 -0.11 -3.89
N PRO A 80 -14.14 0.13 -4.77
CA PRO A 80 -14.61 -0.89 -5.70
C PRO A 80 -13.46 -1.41 -6.56
N MET A 81 -13.34 -2.73 -6.67
CA MET A 81 -12.27 -3.37 -7.45
C MET A 81 -12.73 -3.85 -8.84
N GLY A 82 -14.04 -3.81 -9.11
CA GLY A 82 -14.65 -4.25 -10.37
C GLY A 82 -15.39 -3.15 -11.08
N HIS A 83 -15.94 -3.49 -12.25
CA HIS A 83 -16.88 -2.62 -12.94
C HIS A 83 -18.23 -2.62 -12.23
N PRO A 84 -18.96 -1.48 -12.24
CA PRO A 84 -20.29 -1.44 -11.66
C PRO A 84 -21.26 -2.34 -12.44
N LEU A 85 -22.16 -2.97 -11.71
CA LEU A 85 -23.28 -3.67 -12.32
C LEU A 85 -24.35 -2.65 -12.75
N LEU A 86 -24.75 -2.72 -14.00
CA LEU A 86 -25.77 -1.84 -14.57
C LEU A 86 -27.14 -2.51 -14.56
N SER A 87 -28.13 -1.76 -14.10
CA SER A 87 -29.53 -2.15 -14.16
C SER A 87 -30.43 -0.94 -14.37
N SER A 88 -31.73 -1.15 -14.46
CA SER A 88 -32.74 -0.08 -14.52
C SER A 88 -33.86 -0.37 -13.52
N GLU A 89 -34.40 0.69 -12.93
CA GLU A 89 -35.47 0.62 -11.94
C GLU A 89 -36.46 1.78 -12.19
N THR A 90 -37.75 1.51 -12.01
CA THR A 90 -38.76 2.57 -12.08
C THR A 90 -39.23 2.92 -10.67
N ILE A 91 -39.06 4.16 -10.26
CA ILE A 91 -39.46 4.70 -8.96
C ILE A 91 -40.44 5.85 -9.22
N ASP A 92 -41.62 5.76 -8.66
CA ASP A 92 -42.70 6.76 -8.78
C ASP A 92 -42.96 7.18 -10.25
N GLY A 93 -42.96 6.20 -11.17
CA GLY A 93 -43.17 6.41 -12.60
C GLY A 93 -41.97 6.97 -13.36
N THR A 94 -40.86 7.23 -12.71
CA THR A 94 -39.60 7.66 -13.31
C THR A 94 -38.64 6.50 -13.48
N SER A 95 -38.11 6.31 -14.71
CA SER A 95 -37.09 5.31 -14.98
C SER A 95 -35.71 5.84 -14.59
N TYR A 96 -34.97 5.06 -13.81
CA TYR A 96 -33.59 5.33 -13.40
C TYR A 96 -32.65 4.27 -13.97
N THR A 97 -31.51 4.71 -14.45
CA THR A 97 -30.35 3.83 -14.65
C THR A 97 -29.63 3.70 -13.33
N VAL A 98 -29.32 2.46 -12.92
CA VAL A 98 -28.69 2.14 -11.64
C VAL A 98 -27.29 1.62 -11.91
N GLN A 99 -26.29 2.19 -11.23
CA GLN A 99 -24.95 1.63 -11.11
C GLN A 99 -24.75 1.10 -9.67
N ARG A 100 -24.56 -0.21 -9.54
CA ARG A 100 -24.23 -0.86 -8.28
C ARG A 100 -22.73 -1.05 -8.18
N HIS A 101 -22.13 -0.44 -7.18
CA HIS A 101 -20.73 -0.54 -6.82
C HIS A 101 -20.59 -1.34 -5.53
N GLU A 102 -19.58 -2.21 -5.48
CA GLU A 102 -19.28 -3.04 -4.30
C GLU A 102 -17.91 -2.66 -3.74
N LEU A 103 -17.90 -2.11 -2.53
CA LEU A 103 -16.71 -1.81 -1.76
C LEU A 103 -16.49 -2.93 -0.75
N SER A 104 -15.25 -3.14 -0.33
CA SER A 104 -14.91 -4.15 0.66
C SER A 104 -14.53 -3.50 1.99
N ALA A 105 -15.22 -3.85 3.06
CA ALA A 105 -14.91 -3.44 4.43
C ALA A 105 -14.41 -4.65 5.23
N TYR A 106 -13.31 -4.45 5.98
CA TYR A 106 -12.73 -5.49 6.84
C TYR A 106 -12.67 -4.94 8.27
N PRO A 107 -13.55 -5.39 9.18
CA PRO A 107 -13.48 -4.99 10.57
C PRO A 107 -12.27 -5.62 11.25
N MET A 108 -11.46 -4.79 11.89
CA MET A 108 -10.22 -5.19 12.59
C MET A 108 -10.42 -5.38 14.08
N ARG A 109 -11.61 -5.09 14.61
CA ARG A 109 -11.95 -5.17 16.04
C ARG A 109 -13.38 -5.65 16.22
N ALA A 110 -13.64 -6.37 17.31
CA ALA A 110 -14.98 -6.74 17.74
C ALA A 110 -15.75 -5.53 18.33
N GLY A 111 -17.07 -5.66 18.42
CA GLY A 111 -18.00 -4.66 18.93
C GLY A 111 -18.71 -3.89 17.82
N GLU A 112 -19.32 -2.77 18.19
CA GLU A 112 -19.99 -1.88 17.27
C GLU A 112 -18.97 -1.18 16.35
N GLN A 113 -19.14 -1.32 15.05
CA GLN A 113 -18.36 -0.71 14.00
C GLN A 113 -19.30 0.07 13.07
N SER A 114 -18.74 0.94 12.25
CA SER A 114 -19.53 1.69 11.28
C SER A 114 -18.68 2.11 10.09
N VAL A 115 -19.25 2.05 8.89
CA VAL A 115 -18.73 2.80 7.75
C VAL A 115 -19.38 4.19 7.78
N PRO A 116 -18.62 5.27 8.04
CA PRO A 116 -19.17 6.62 8.08
C PRO A 116 -19.71 7.04 6.72
N ALA A 117 -20.61 8.02 6.73
CA ALA A 117 -21.12 8.62 5.51
C ALA A 117 -19.99 9.31 4.72
N PHE A 118 -19.92 9.07 3.41
CA PHE A 118 -18.93 9.66 2.51
C PHE A 118 -19.57 10.23 1.25
N SER A 119 -18.83 11.05 0.50
CA SER A 119 -19.32 11.66 -0.73
C SER A 119 -18.97 10.81 -1.94
N VAL A 120 -19.91 10.75 -2.90
CA VAL A 120 -19.72 10.14 -4.21
C VAL A 120 -19.98 11.19 -5.28
N ARG A 121 -19.04 11.34 -6.21
CA ARG A 121 -19.11 12.31 -7.32
C ARG A 121 -19.18 11.57 -8.64
N PHE A 122 -20.07 12.00 -9.51
CA PHE A 122 -20.22 11.46 -10.87
C PHE A 122 -20.93 12.49 -11.77
N GLU A 123 -20.95 12.21 -13.07
CA GLU A 123 -21.69 12.99 -14.03
C GLU A 123 -22.70 12.12 -14.78
N PHE A 124 -23.84 12.73 -15.16
CA PHE A 124 -24.89 12.03 -15.91
C PHE A 124 -25.53 12.97 -16.94
N LYS A 125 -26.24 12.37 -17.90
CA LYS A 125 -27.07 13.07 -18.90
C LYS A 125 -28.50 12.62 -18.75
N ARG A 126 -29.47 13.53 -18.92
CA ARG A 126 -30.90 13.18 -18.87
C ARG A 126 -31.35 12.41 -20.10
N ALA A 127 -30.82 12.76 -21.27
CA ALA A 127 -31.02 12.01 -22.50
C ALA A 127 -29.67 11.64 -23.14
N PRO A 128 -29.56 10.50 -23.83
CA PRO A 128 -28.29 10.08 -24.45
C PRO A 128 -27.68 11.09 -25.43
N MET A 129 -28.51 11.89 -26.07
CA MET A 129 -28.10 12.89 -27.08
C MET A 129 -27.83 14.27 -26.46
N ASP A 130 -27.98 14.45 -25.16
CA ASP A 130 -27.66 15.70 -24.49
C ASP A 130 -26.17 16.03 -24.65
N THR A 131 -25.88 17.27 -25.03
CA THR A 131 -24.50 17.78 -25.09
C THR A 131 -23.96 18.14 -23.71
N ASN A 132 -24.84 18.53 -22.79
CA ASN A 132 -24.48 18.96 -21.44
C ASN A 132 -24.53 17.79 -20.45
N THR A 133 -23.50 17.68 -19.62
CA THR A 133 -23.47 16.79 -18.47
C THR A 133 -23.91 17.52 -17.20
N ILE A 134 -24.50 16.80 -16.29
CA ILE A 134 -24.91 17.27 -14.97
C ILE A 134 -24.00 16.63 -13.94
N ALA A 135 -23.21 17.44 -13.22
CA ALA A 135 -22.40 16.96 -12.12
C ALA A 135 -23.27 16.73 -10.88
N ALA A 136 -23.10 15.58 -10.25
CA ALA A 136 -23.75 15.22 -8.99
C ALA A 136 -22.71 14.89 -7.92
N THR A 137 -22.96 15.41 -6.71
CA THR A 137 -22.23 15.02 -5.50
C THR A 137 -23.25 14.59 -4.48
N LEU A 138 -23.28 13.31 -4.16
CA LEU A 138 -24.24 12.73 -3.22
C LEU A 138 -23.50 12.20 -2.00
N LYS A 139 -24.16 12.29 -0.84
CA LYS A 139 -23.62 11.76 0.42
C LYS A 139 -24.33 10.46 0.77
N THR A 140 -23.56 9.41 1.05
CA THR A 140 -24.09 8.13 1.54
C THR A 140 -24.60 8.25 2.98
N ASN A 141 -25.33 7.25 3.43
CA ASN A 141 -25.66 7.10 4.86
C ASN A 141 -24.52 6.44 5.61
N SER A 142 -24.44 6.67 6.92
CA SER A 142 -23.61 5.86 7.80
C SER A 142 -24.22 4.47 7.96
N MET A 143 -23.37 3.44 7.95
CA MET A 143 -23.79 2.03 7.99
C MET A 143 -23.16 1.36 9.22
N PRO A 144 -23.89 1.32 10.36
CA PRO A 144 -23.44 0.62 11.55
C PRO A 144 -23.62 -0.89 11.41
N PHE A 145 -22.74 -1.67 12.04
CA PHE A 145 -22.79 -3.13 12.12
C PHE A 145 -22.06 -3.65 13.35
N THR A 146 -22.44 -4.85 13.81
CA THR A 146 -21.84 -5.49 14.98
C THR A 146 -20.91 -6.60 14.55
N VAL A 147 -19.70 -6.64 15.13
CA VAL A 147 -18.62 -7.57 14.80
C VAL A 147 -18.31 -8.44 16.01
N LYS A 148 -18.22 -9.75 15.81
CA LYS A 148 -17.83 -10.70 16.85
C LYS A 148 -16.38 -11.12 16.71
N MET A 149 -15.74 -11.36 17.85
CA MET A 149 -14.44 -12.03 17.89
C MET A 149 -14.65 -13.53 17.66
N PRO A 150 -13.91 -14.16 16.74
CA PRO A 150 -13.94 -15.61 16.61
C PRO A 150 -13.57 -16.29 17.93
N PRO A 151 -14.29 -17.36 18.34
CA PRO A 151 -14.01 -18.06 19.58
C PRO A 151 -12.57 -18.56 19.64
N GLY A 152 -11.85 -18.26 20.72
CA GLY A 152 -10.44 -18.62 20.92
C GLY A 152 -9.42 -17.71 20.24
N ALA A 153 -9.88 -16.67 19.51
CA ALA A 153 -8.99 -15.74 18.81
C ALA A 153 -8.62 -14.49 19.65
N GLU A 154 -9.08 -14.39 20.88
CA GLU A 154 -8.97 -13.19 21.73
C GLU A 154 -7.51 -12.76 21.96
N ASN A 155 -6.57 -13.69 21.89
CA ASN A 155 -5.14 -13.45 22.14
C ASN A 155 -4.26 -13.51 20.88
N LEU A 156 -4.85 -13.63 19.69
CA LEU A 156 -4.08 -13.78 18.45
C LEU A 156 -3.51 -12.46 17.91
N GLY A 157 -3.85 -11.32 18.49
CA GLY A 157 -3.47 -10.01 17.98
C GLY A 157 -4.19 -9.68 16.67
N GLN A 158 -3.59 -9.95 15.53
CA GLN A 158 -4.24 -9.80 14.22
C GLN A 158 -4.98 -11.08 13.86
N VAL A 159 -6.30 -10.99 13.67
CA VAL A 159 -7.14 -12.12 13.27
C VAL A 159 -7.39 -12.06 11.76
N ILE A 160 -7.15 -13.16 11.07
CA ILE A 160 -7.55 -13.39 9.68
C ILE A 160 -8.76 -14.29 9.69
N SER A 161 -9.85 -13.87 9.06
CA SER A 161 -11.02 -14.68 8.82
C SER A 161 -11.20 -14.89 7.32
N ALA A 162 -10.97 -16.09 6.86
CA ALA A 162 -10.91 -16.41 5.45
C ALA A 162 -11.56 -17.76 5.14
N ARG A 163 -11.87 -17.98 3.86
CA ARG A 163 -12.10 -19.31 3.29
C ARG A 163 -10.81 -19.77 2.62
N ASP A 164 -10.42 -21.02 2.77
CA ASP A 164 -9.32 -21.66 2.02
C ASP A 164 -8.00 -20.84 2.04
N LEU A 165 -7.56 -20.43 3.25
CA LEU A 165 -6.23 -19.82 3.38
C LEU A 165 -5.14 -20.87 3.11
N LYS A 166 -4.27 -20.60 2.15
CA LYS A 166 -3.08 -21.41 1.82
C LYS A 166 -1.82 -20.68 2.25
N ILE A 167 -0.92 -21.41 2.90
CA ILE A 167 0.40 -20.93 3.30
C ILE A 167 1.40 -21.93 2.78
N GLU A 168 2.28 -21.49 1.86
CA GLU A 168 3.28 -22.34 1.21
C GLU A 168 4.67 -21.80 1.51
N GLU A 169 5.61 -22.72 1.75
CA GLU A 169 7.01 -22.43 1.97
C GLU A 169 7.86 -23.10 0.90
N THR A 170 8.81 -22.35 0.32
CA THR A 170 9.78 -22.91 -0.64
C THR A 170 11.19 -22.40 -0.32
N TRP A 171 12.19 -23.29 -0.47
CA TRP A 171 13.58 -22.98 -0.21
C TRP A 171 14.44 -23.10 -1.46
N ARG A 172 15.41 -22.20 -1.62
CA ARG A 172 16.44 -22.25 -2.67
C ARG A 172 17.79 -21.78 -2.12
N PRO A 173 18.83 -22.61 -2.11
CA PRO A 173 18.76 -24.08 -2.28
C PRO A 173 17.93 -24.72 -1.17
N GLU A 174 17.50 -25.97 -1.38
CA GLU A 174 16.72 -26.70 -0.38
C GLU A 174 17.66 -27.15 0.76
N PRO A 175 17.33 -26.86 2.04
CA PRO A 175 18.17 -27.23 3.16
C PRO A 175 18.48 -28.73 3.19
N GLY A 176 19.78 -29.06 3.34
CA GLY A 176 20.24 -30.43 3.42
C GLY A 176 20.40 -31.17 2.07
N LYS A 177 19.95 -30.63 0.95
CA LYS A 177 20.13 -31.25 -0.36
C LYS A 177 21.38 -30.76 -1.09
N GLU A 178 21.84 -29.57 -0.85
CA GLU A 178 22.99 -28.96 -1.50
C GLU A 178 24.05 -28.55 -0.48
N ASN A 179 25.34 -28.65 -0.89
CA ASN A 179 26.44 -28.17 -0.08
C ASN A 179 26.59 -26.66 -0.22
N VAL A 180 26.07 -25.92 0.72
CA VAL A 180 26.18 -24.46 0.79
C VAL A 180 27.41 -24.08 1.59
N MET A 181 28.26 -23.20 1.06
CA MET A 181 29.48 -22.72 1.70
C MET A 181 29.27 -21.33 2.33
N ALA A 182 30.12 -20.99 3.28
CA ALA A 182 30.18 -19.62 3.84
C ALA A 182 30.37 -18.60 2.70
N GLY A 183 29.62 -17.49 2.77
CA GLY A 183 29.53 -16.48 1.70
C GLY A 183 28.36 -16.67 0.74
N ALA A 184 27.74 -17.86 0.68
CA ALA A 184 26.52 -18.11 -0.09
C ALA A 184 25.26 -17.80 0.71
N SER A 185 24.09 -17.98 0.12
CA SER A 185 22.80 -17.69 0.77
C SER A 185 21.77 -18.78 0.52
N PHE A 186 20.85 -18.92 1.46
CA PHE A 186 19.56 -19.58 1.29
C PHE A 186 18.47 -18.54 1.11
N THR A 187 17.50 -18.81 0.26
CA THR A 187 16.30 -17.99 0.08
C THR A 187 15.08 -18.82 0.44
N CYS A 188 14.34 -18.38 1.46
CA CYS A 188 13.03 -18.90 1.83
C CYS A 188 11.96 -17.99 1.26
N THR A 189 10.98 -18.54 0.58
CA THR A 189 9.80 -17.81 0.08
C THR A 189 8.56 -18.37 0.76
N ILE A 190 7.87 -17.52 1.51
CA ILE A 190 6.61 -17.84 2.16
C ILE A 190 5.51 -17.11 1.41
N THR A 191 4.52 -17.87 0.92
CA THR A 191 3.39 -17.32 0.16
C THR A 191 2.08 -17.58 0.89
N PHE A 192 1.35 -16.52 1.20
CA PHE A 192 -0.01 -16.56 1.71
C PHE A 192 -0.97 -16.25 0.56
N THR A 193 -2.01 -17.06 0.42
CA THR A 193 -3.04 -16.83 -0.59
C THR A 193 -4.42 -17.16 -0.02
N ALA A 194 -5.38 -16.26 -0.17
CA ALA A 194 -6.77 -16.53 0.16
C ALA A 194 -7.74 -15.74 -0.74
N PRO A 195 -8.94 -16.26 -1.00
CA PRO A 195 -10.00 -15.48 -1.60
C PRO A 195 -10.53 -14.45 -0.61
N ASP A 196 -10.95 -13.31 -1.12
CA ASP A 196 -11.59 -12.21 -0.39
C ASP A 196 -10.78 -11.60 0.77
N VAL A 197 -9.47 -11.85 0.86
CA VAL A 197 -8.58 -11.25 1.86
C VAL A 197 -7.43 -10.55 1.15
N PRO A 198 -7.28 -9.22 1.25
CA PRO A 198 -6.17 -8.52 0.61
C PRO A 198 -4.82 -8.94 1.22
N GLY A 199 -3.79 -9.03 0.39
CA GLY A 199 -2.46 -9.48 0.79
C GLY A 199 -1.84 -8.67 1.93
N MET A 200 -2.22 -7.40 2.06
CA MET A 200 -1.78 -6.54 3.15
C MET A 200 -2.30 -6.96 4.53
N MET A 201 -3.35 -7.75 4.60
CA MET A 201 -3.91 -8.27 5.85
C MET A 201 -3.21 -9.53 6.34
N PHE A 202 -2.40 -10.21 5.52
CA PHE A 202 -1.63 -11.36 6.00
C PHE A 202 -0.46 -10.90 6.89
N PRO A 203 -0.16 -11.64 7.97
CA PRO A 203 0.92 -11.31 8.87
C PRO A 203 2.29 -11.45 8.20
N PRO A 204 3.28 -10.64 8.59
CA PRO A 204 4.64 -10.81 8.10
C PRO A 204 5.28 -12.09 8.64
N PHE A 205 6.19 -12.68 7.86
CA PHE A 205 7.04 -13.73 8.39
C PHE A 205 7.98 -13.14 9.48
N PRO A 206 8.03 -13.73 10.67
CA PRO A 206 8.85 -13.24 11.79
C PRO A 206 10.32 -13.67 11.60
N ALA A 207 11.03 -13.02 10.67
CA ALA A 207 12.46 -13.26 10.46
C ALA A 207 13.25 -12.74 11.67
N GLY A 208 13.60 -13.65 12.60
CA GLY A 208 14.43 -13.35 13.77
C GLY A 208 15.88 -13.09 13.40
N GLN A 209 16.68 -12.59 14.36
CA GLN A 209 18.13 -12.50 14.20
C GLN A 209 18.78 -13.83 14.60
N ILE A 210 19.71 -14.34 13.78
CA ILE A 210 20.48 -15.55 14.04
C ILE A 210 21.96 -15.19 13.88
N ASP A 211 22.75 -15.44 14.92
CA ASP A 211 24.19 -15.16 14.87
C ASP A 211 24.86 -15.95 13.75
N GLY A 212 25.69 -15.28 12.94
CA GLY A 212 26.35 -15.87 11.77
C GLY A 212 25.53 -15.85 10.48
N LEU A 213 24.27 -15.40 10.51
CA LEU A 213 23.46 -15.15 9.33
C LEU A 213 23.19 -13.65 9.15
N GLY A 214 23.26 -13.17 7.90
CA GLY A 214 22.67 -11.90 7.49
C GLY A 214 21.27 -12.18 6.98
N ILE A 215 20.24 -11.56 7.58
CA ILE A 215 18.84 -11.84 7.23
C ILE A 215 18.23 -10.62 6.56
N TYR A 216 17.70 -10.79 5.35
CA TYR A 216 17.08 -9.75 4.53
C TYR A 216 15.70 -10.21 4.10
N THR A 217 14.68 -9.41 4.38
CA THR A 217 13.30 -9.73 4.00
C THR A 217 12.79 -8.74 2.94
N LYS A 218 12.23 -9.28 1.86
CA LYS A 218 11.52 -8.51 0.83
C LYS A 218 10.06 -8.96 0.79
N ARG A 219 9.13 -8.03 1.04
CA ARG A 219 7.69 -8.26 0.92
C ARG A 219 7.19 -7.87 -0.46
N GLN A 220 6.28 -8.68 -0.99
CA GLN A 220 5.53 -8.42 -2.21
C GLN A 220 4.03 -8.65 -1.95
N LEU A 221 3.20 -7.73 -2.39
CA LEU A 221 1.74 -7.86 -2.40
C LEU A 221 1.33 -8.04 -3.86
N LEU A 222 0.69 -9.17 -4.17
CA LEU A 222 0.42 -9.63 -5.54
C LEU A 222 -1.07 -9.94 -5.71
N ASP A 223 -1.91 -9.08 -5.12
CA ASP A 223 -3.35 -9.23 -5.19
C ASP A 223 -3.86 -9.27 -6.63
N GLN A 224 -4.76 -10.19 -6.91
CA GLN A 224 -5.39 -10.36 -8.21
C GLN A 224 -6.89 -10.09 -8.08
N THR A 225 -7.43 -9.37 -9.05
CA THR A 225 -8.87 -9.12 -9.15
C THR A 225 -9.38 -9.66 -10.47
N ASP A 226 -10.44 -10.47 -10.40
CA ASP A 226 -11.12 -11.01 -11.56
C ASP A 226 -12.64 -10.85 -11.36
N GLY A 227 -13.29 -10.10 -12.28
CA GLY A 227 -14.73 -9.85 -12.23
C GLY A 227 -15.24 -9.26 -10.91
N GLY A 228 -14.40 -8.51 -10.16
CA GLY A 228 -14.74 -7.95 -8.85
C GLY A 228 -14.41 -8.88 -7.66
N SER A 229 -14.02 -10.13 -7.91
CA SER A 229 -13.54 -11.05 -6.89
C SER A 229 -12.06 -10.78 -6.60
N LEU A 230 -11.70 -10.67 -5.33
CA LEU A 230 -10.33 -10.49 -4.87
C LEU A 230 -9.72 -11.86 -4.51
N ARG A 231 -8.53 -12.13 -5.00
CA ARG A 231 -7.62 -13.14 -4.46
C ARG A 231 -6.38 -12.43 -3.96
N GLY A 232 -6.26 -12.30 -2.64
CA GLY A 232 -5.08 -11.68 -2.07
C GLY A 232 -3.90 -12.63 -2.01
N GLU A 233 -2.72 -12.11 -2.33
CA GLU A 233 -1.45 -12.84 -2.22
C GLU A 233 -0.41 -11.94 -1.56
N ARG A 234 0.22 -12.47 -0.50
CA ARG A 234 1.41 -11.91 0.11
C ARG A 234 2.56 -12.89 -0.05
N ARG A 235 3.68 -12.39 -0.54
CA ARG A 235 4.91 -13.16 -0.67
C ARG A 235 6.02 -12.48 0.11
N ASP A 236 6.53 -13.17 1.14
CA ASP A 236 7.70 -12.75 1.90
C ASP A 236 8.90 -13.59 1.45
N VAL A 237 9.91 -12.92 0.87
CA VAL A 237 11.16 -13.54 0.44
C VAL A 237 12.23 -13.21 1.45
N VAL A 238 12.69 -14.22 2.19
CA VAL A 238 13.70 -14.09 3.23
C VAL A 238 15.01 -14.68 2.74
N THR A 239 16.05 -13.86 2.66
CA THR A 239 17.39 -14.28 2.23
C THR A 239 18.29 -14.37 3.45
N TYR A 240 18.83 -15.56 3.71
CA TYR A 240 19.77 -15.87 4.77
C TYR A 240 21.18 -15.95 4.18
N VAL A 241 21.99 -14.90 4.36
CA VAL A 241 23.38 -14.86 3.90
C VAL A 241 24.27 -15.48 4.96
N CYS A 242 24.98 -16.56 4.62
CA CYS A 242 25.82 -17.33 5.53
C CYS A 242 27.17 -16.65 5.73
N LYS A 243 27.37 -15.91 6.83
CA LYS A 243 28.61 -15.18 7.13
C LYS A 243 29.76 -16.10 7.56
N ARG A 244 29.47 -17.28 8.10
CA ARG A 244 30.43 -18.27 8.56
C ARG A 244 29.92 -19.70 8.35
N ALA A 245 30.80 -20.69 8.40
CA ALA A 245 30.43 -22.08 8.42
C ALA A 245 29.78 -22.45 9.78
N GLY A 246 28.93 -23.47 9.77
CA GLY A 246 28.23 -23.99 10.95
C GLY A 246 26.84 -24.51 10.63
N GLU A 247 26.12 -24.86 11.67
CA GLU A 247 24.71 -25.23 11.61
C GLU A 247 23.86 -24.10 12.23
N PHE A 248 22.82 -23.69 11.51
CA PHE A 248 21.92 -22.61 11.92
C PHE A 248 20.49 -23.13 11.93
N THR A 249 19.81 -23.01 13.05
CA THR A 249 18.42 -23.45 13.20
C THR A 249 17.46 -22.28 13.01
N ILE A 250 16.57 -22.42 12.06
CA ILE A 250 15.41 -21.53 11.86
C ILE A 250 14.24 -22.18 12.58
N PRO A 251 13.62 -21.49 13.55
CA PRO A 251 12.52 -22.08 14.33
C PRO A 251 11.28 -22.31 13.49
N ALA A 252 10.46 -23.29 13.87
CA ALA A 252 9.13 -23.47 13.30
C ALA A 252 8.27 -22.25 13.60
N THR A 253 7.37 -21.93 12.66
CA THR A 253 6.44 -20.80 12.77
C THR A 253 5.03 -21.29 12.59
N GLN A 254 4.12 -20.85 13.45
CA GLN A 254 2.70 -21.21 13.40
C GLN A 254 1.85 -19.99 13.05
N TYR A 255 0.89 -20.21 12.15
CA TYR A 255 -0.11 -19.23 11.75
C TYR A 255 -1.50 -19.76 12.07
N THR A 256 -2.22 -19.05 12.93
CA THR A 256 -3.60 -19.39 13.29
C THR A 256 -4.57 -18.41 12.63
N TRP A 257 -5.63 -18.91 12.04
CA TRP A 257 -6.64 -18.15 11.33
C TRP A 257 -8.04 -18.76 11.55
N PHE A 258 -9.08 -17.97 11.34
CA PHE A 258 -10.45 -18.41 11.49
C PHE A 258 -11.03 -18.83 10.13
N ASP A 259 -11.41 -20.09 10.02
CA ASP A 259 -12.04 -20.64 8.83
C ASP A 259 -13.53 -20.30 8.84
N LEU A 260 -13.94 -19.46 7.89
CA LEU A 260 -15.32 -19.00 7.75
C LEU A 260 -16.29 -20.13 7.31
N GLU A 261 -15.79 -21.19 6.68
CA GLU A 261 -16.61 -22.31 6.24
C GLU A 261 -16.92 -23.25 7.40
N THR A 262 -15.92 -23.62 8.18
CA THR A 262 -16.09 -24.53 9.32
C THR A 262 -16.38 -23.81 10.62
N GLN A 263 -16.24 -22.49 10.67
CA GLN A 263 -16.36 -21.64 11.86
C GLN A 263 -15.44 -22.09 13.02
N GLN A 264 -14.21 -22.50 12.67
CA GLN A 264 -13.21 -22.97 13.63
C GLN A 264 -11.87 -22.31 13.38
N LEU A 265 -11.07 -22.21 14.44
CA LEU A 265 -9.65 -21.83 14.31
C LEU A 265 -8.89 -22.99 13.68
N ARG A 266 -8.09 -22.66 12.66
CA ARG A 266 -7.12 -23.55 12.04
C ARG A 266 -5.72 -23.03 12.25
N THR A 267 -4.76 -23.93 12.42
CA THR A 267 -3.35 -23.60 12.54
C THR A 267 -2.57 -24.30 11.46
N THR A 268 -1.76 -23.55 10.73
CA THR A 268 -0.79 -24.06 9.76
C THR A 268 0.60 -23.85 10.35
N GLU A 269 1.41 -24.92 10.41
CA GLU A 269 2.78 -24.88 10.88
C GLU A 269 3.74 -24.93 9.67
N LEU A 270 4.65 -23.97 9.64
CA LEU A 270 5.84 -24.02 8.78
C LEU A 270 6.94 -24.69 9.61
N PRO A 271 7.49 -25.84 9.16
CA PRO A 271 8.45 -26.59 9.92
C PRO A 271 9.76 -25.82 10.10
N GLY A 272 10.39 -25.98 11.26
CA GLY A 272 11.74 -25.45 11.48
C GLY A 272 12.74 -26.09 10.53
N GLN A 273 13.76 -25.32 10.12
CA GLN A 273 14.81 -25.77 9.19
C GLN A 273 16.18 -25.65 9.81
N THR A 274 17.08 -26.62 9.52
CA THR A 274 18.50 -26.53 9.87
C THR A 274 19.32 -26.30 8.62
N LEU A 275 19.97 -25.13 8.57
CA LEU A 275 20.87 -24.76 7.46
C LEU A 275 22.28 -25.22 7.80
N LYS A 276 22.84 -26.17 7.02
CA LYS A 276 24.22 -26.64 7.14
C LYS A 276 25.11 -25.91 6.16
N VAL A 277 26.13 -25.24 6.68
CA VAL A 277 27.03 -24.36 5.91
C VAL A 277 28.46 -24.85 6.06
N ALA A 278 29.07 -25.26 4.95
CA ALA A 278 30.45 -25.73 4.92
C ALA A 278 31.45 -24.57 4.94
N VAL A 279 32.68 -24.87 5.31
CA VAL A 279 33.79 -23.91 5.27
C VAL A 279 34.08 -23.55 3.80
N ASN A 280 34.21 -22.26 3.52
CA ASN A 280 34.66 -21.77 2.23
C ASN A 280 36.17 -21.47 2.28
N PRO A 281 37.04 -22.29 1.62
CA PRO A 281 38.49 -22.09 1.68
C PRO A 281 38.93 -20.73 1.14
N ALA A 282 38.20 -20.17 0.17
CA ALA A 282 38.54 -18.84 -0.41
C ALA A 282 38.33 -17.69 0.57
N LEU A 283 37.34 -17.80 1.50
CA LEU A 283 37.15 -16.81 2.54
C LEU A 283 38.15 -16.98 3.70
N ALA A 284 38.58 -18.21 3.99
CA ALA A 284 39.58 -18.48 5.01
C ALA A 284 40.95 -17.87 4.64
N THR A 285 41.35 -17.95 3.37
CA THR A 285 42.59 -17.31 2.87
C THR A 285 42.51 -15.78 2.89
N ALA A 286 41.36 -15.19 2.60
CA ALA A 286 41.16 -13.73 2.65
C ALA A 286 41.28 -13.18 4.10
N SER A 287 40.72 -13.88 5.07
CA SER A 287 40.83 -13.48 6.50
C SER A 287 42.24 -13.68 7.07
N GLY A 288 43.01 -14.64 6.55
CA GLY A 288 44.41 -14.85 6.93
C GLY A 288 45.39 -13.83 6.29
N ALA A 289 45.06 -13.33 5.12
CA ALA A 289 45.89 -12.35 4.42
C ALA A 289 45.88 -10.96 5.09
N ASP A 290 44.75 -10.53 5.65
CA ASP A 290 44.64 -9.26 6.36
C ASP A 290 45.38 -9.26 7.71
N SER A 291 45.48 -10.42 8.38
CA SER A 291 46.23 -10.54 9.64
C SER A 291 47.76 -10.66 9.45
N ALA A 292 48.18 -11.16 8.28
CA ALA A 292 49.62 -11.29 7.98
C ALA A 292 50.23 -10.06 7.33
N SER A 293 49.45 -9.17 6.71
CA SER A 293 49.93 -8.00 6.00
C SER A 293 50.08 -6.75 6.88
N VAL A 294 49.51 -6.74 8.10
CA VAL A 294 49.62 -5.57 8.99
C VAL A 294 50.94 -5.58 9.82
N VAL A 295 51.62 -6.73 9.93
CA VAL A 295 52.88 -6.82 10.72
C VAL A 295 54.14 -6.60 9.89
N ALA A 296 54.06 -6.58 8.55
CA ALA A 296 55.27 -6.49 7.70
C ALA A 296 55.56 -5.13 7.02
N ALA A 297 54.84 -4.05 7.37
CA ALA A 297 55.06 -2.74 6.76
C ALA A 297 55.34 -1.62 7.79
N SER A 298 56.06 -1.93 8.87
CA SER A 298 56.83 -0.88 9.52
C SER A 298 58.08 -0.57 8.70
N ARG A 299 57.91 0.09 7.53
CA ARG A 299 59.02 0.73 6.85
C ARG A 299 59.58 1.77 7.80
N SER A 300 60.71 1.43 8.42
CA SER A 300 61.54 2.40 9.09
C SER A 300 61.85 3.50 8.06
N ILE A 301 61.19 4.65 8.21
CA ILE A 301 61.54 5.84 7.45
C ILE A 301 62.98 6.14 7.87
N SER A 302 63.93 5.80 6.97
CA SER A 302 65.34 5.99 7.21
C SER A 302 65.54 7.48 7.54
N TRP A 303 66.18 7.78 8.66
CA TRP A 303 66.50 9.13 9.10
C TRP A 303 67.23 9.93 8.03
N TRP A 304 67.86 9.25 7.08
CA TRP A 304 68.48 9.86 5.91
C TRP A 304 67.51 10.52 4.93
N MET A 305 66.26 10.06 4.84
CA MET A 305 65.21 10.74 4.05
C MET A 305 64.73 12.03 4.74
N LEU A 306 64.60 12.02 6.05
CA LEU A 306 64.25 13.24 6.80
C LEU A 306 65.36 14.29 6.75
N THR A 307 66.63 13.88 6.86
CA THR A 307 67.76 14.81 6.70
C THR A 307 67.86 15.36 5.27
N GLY A 308 67.62 14.52 4.24
CA GLY A 308 67.56 14.98 2.84
C GLY A 308 66.46 16.00 2.59
N LEU A 309 65.30 15.82 3.18
CA LEU A 309 64.15 16.72 3.04
C LEU A 309 64.40 18.07 3.77
N VAL A 310 65.03 18.06 4.92
CA VAL A 310 65.42 19.26 5.66
C VAL A 310 66.50 20.05 4.91
N VAL A 311 67.55 19.40 4.32
CA VAL A 311 68.59 20.05 3.51
C VAL A 311 67.98 20.62 2.23
N ALA A 312 67.08 19.93 1.58
CA ALA A 312 66.36 20.45 0.39
C ALA A 312 65.45 21.64 0.75
N ALA A 313 64.82 21.67 1.90
CA ALA A 313 63.99 22.77 2.35
C ALA A 313 64.87 24.01 2.71
N LEU A 314 66.05 23.81 3.31
CA LEU A 314 66.99 24.85 3.61
C LEU A 314 67.63 25.45 2.31
N LEU A 315 67.97 24.65 1.32
CA LEU A 315 68.42 25.09 0.01
C LEU A 315 67.33 25.89 -0.74
N LEU A 316 66.05 25.47 -0.64
CA LEU A 316 64.94 26.24 -1.20
C LEU A 316 64.72 27.60 -0.52
N LEU A 317 64.97 27.69 0.80
CA LEU A 317 64.84 28.92 1.55
C LEU A 317 65.98 29.87 1.18
N PHE A 318 67.19 29.35 0.84
CA PHE A 318 68.39 30.19 0.45
C PHE A 318 68.26 30.69 -0.99
N THR A 319 67.64 29.99 -1.88
CA THR A 319 67.43 30.38 -3.29
C THR A 319 66.17 31.20 -3.53
N GLY A 320 65.28 31.34 -2.52
CA GLY A 320 63.97 31.96 -2.61
C GLY A 320 63.84 33.44 -2.82
N LYS A 321 64.92 34.14 -3.24
CA LYS A 321 64.88 35.60 -3.57
C LYS A 321 64.50 35.91 -5.02
N SER A 322 64.21 34.94 -5.85
CA SER A 322 63.79 35.20 -7.25
C SER A 322 62.26 35.19 -7.43
N ALA A 323 61.77 36.27 -8.02
CA ALA A 323 60.36 36.53 -8.28
C ALA A 323 59.67 35.47 -9.18
N ARG A 324 60.38 34.51 -9.76
CA ARG A 324 59.87 33.42 -10.60
C ARG A 324 59.32 32.26 -9.77
N PHE A 325 59.85 32.01 -8.56
CA PHE A 325 59.41 30.92 -7.71
C PHE A 325 57.99 31.14 -7.08
N ARG A 326 57.69 32.42 -6.82
CA ARG A 326 56.38 32.80 -6.26
C ARG A 326 55.21 32.60 -7.26
N ARG A 327 55.45 32.61 -8.57
CA ARG A 327 54.44 32.37 -9.60
C ARG A 327 54.16 30.89 -9.77
N VAL A 328 55.16 30.02 -9.70
CA VAL A 328 54.95 28.56 -9.81
C VAL A 328 54.19 27.99 -8.61
N LEU A 329 54.43 28.54 -7.38
CA LEU A 329 53.65 28.11 -6.21
C LEU A 329 52.17 28.55 -6.28
N ALA A 330 51.89 29.72 -6.83
CA ALA A 330 50.53 30.22 -7.00
C ALA A 330 49.73 29.36 -7.99
N ASP A 331 50.35 28.85 -9.05
CA ASP A 331 49.71 27.99 -10.04
C ASP A 331 49.48 26.56 -9.50
N LEU A 332 50.33 26.04 -8.59
CA LEU A 332 50.13 24.75 -7.96
C LEU A 332 48.93 24.75 -6.97
N PHE A 333 48.69 25.86 -6.29
CA PHE A 333 47.55 25.98 -5.35
C PHE A 333 46.20 26.05 -6.07
N THR A 334 46.14 26.42 -7.34
CA THR A 334 44.90 26.43 -8.12
C THR A 334 44.46 25.03 -8.58
N LEU A 335 45.35 24.04 -8.57
CA LEU A 335 45.07 22.64 -8.91
C LEU A 335 44.37 21.86 -7.79
N PHE A 336 44.39 22.35 -6.54
CA PHE A 336 43.72 21.75 -5.40
C PHE A 336 42.42 22.47 -5.02
N ARG A 337 41.55 22.80 -5.99
CA ARG A 337 40.18 23.21 -5.67
C ARG A 337 39.39 21.97 -5.29
N PRO A 338 38.73 21.94 -4.11
CA PRO A 338 37.85 20.84 -3.74
C PRO A 338 36.69 20.75 -4.74
N LEU A 339 36.50 19.57 -5.30
CA LEU A 339 35.33 19.25 -6.13
C LEU A 339 34.06 19.43 -5.28
N HIS A 340 33.26 20.42 -5.63
CA HIS A 340 31.96 20.66 -5.03
C HIS A 340 30.99 19.61 -5.62
N LEU A 341 30.70 18.56 -4.84
CA LEU A 341 29.70 17.55 -5.19
C LEU A 341 28.30 18.20 -5.07
N GLN A 342 27.55 18.22 -6.16
CA GLN A 342 26.14 18.63 -6.14
C GLN A 342 25.30 17.56 -5.44
N PRO A 343 24.38 17.95 -4.53
CA PRO A 343 23.44 17.00 -3.93
C PRO A 343 22.47 16.44 -4.96
N LEU A 344 22.28 15.12 -4.93
CA LEU A 344 21.40 14.34 -5.82
C LEU A 344 19.89 14.47 -5.52
N ASN A 345 19.48 15.43 -4.68
CA ASN A 345 18.08 15.59 -4.31
C ASN A 345 17.42 16.76 -5.04
N PRO A 346 16.42 16.55 -5.92
CA PRO A 346 15.82 17.61 -6.73
C PRO A 346 14.93 18.60 -5.96
N THR A 347 14.68 18.39 -4.66
CA THR A 347 13.77 19.21 -3.85
C THR A 347 14.37 20.52 -3.34
N GLU A 348 15.68 20.75 -3.43
CA GLU A 348 16.30 21.97 -2.92
C GLU A 348 16.47 23.11 -3.96
N ARG A 349 16.09 22.87 -5.23
CA ARG A 349 16.22 23.89 -6.28
C ARG A 349 15.18 25.01 -6.24
N SER A 350 14.11 24.87 -5.46
CA SER A 350 13.00 25.85 -5.47
C SER A 350 13.09 26.95 -4.41
N GLN A 351 14.09 26.93 -3.51
CA GLN A 351 14.21 27.93 -2.44
C GLN A 351 15.30 28.98 -2.65
N GLN A 352 16.12 28.88 -3.70
CA GLN A 352 17.17 29.87 -3.96
C GLN A 352 16.87 30.88 -5.08
N GLN A 353 15.60 30.93 -5.56
CA GLN A 353 15.13 31.95 -6.51
C GLN A 353 13.90 32.69 -5.98
N LYS A 354 14.02 33.29 -4.81
CA LYS A 354 13.17 34.40 -4.37
C LYS A 354 13.99 35.43 -3.61
#